data_ae812426fc201d963c81ab9c0cb41b97
#
_entry.id   ae812426fc201d963c81ab9c0cb41b97
#
_cell.length_a   1.000
_cell.length_b   1.000
_cell.length_c   1.000
_cell.angle_alpha   90.00
_cell.angle_beta   90.00
_cell.angle_gamma   90.00
#
_symmetry.space_group_name_H-M   'P 1'
#
loop_
_entity.id
_entity.type
_entity.pdbx_description
1 polymer ?
#
loop_
_entity_poly.entity_id
_entity_poly.type
_entity_poly.pdbx_seq_one_letter_code
_entity_poly.pdbx_strand_id
1 'polypeptide(L)'
;MSDRKPVIISEEQLEEQRQYIQQIRLMPDAPKSYHVVTYGCQMNAHDSEILAGMLRDMGMEEAADRESADFVLFNTCCVRDNAERRALGNVTWLKEVRKKNPRLMIGVCGCMIQQPGMAEKILKQYRFVDLAFGTANLYCLPELMLKALESDHAVVEVEEQNTIAEGLPVQRLRHDAAYITIMYGCDNYCTYCIVPYVRGRERSRASARIIEEARELKADGVKEIMLLGQNVNSYGKGLQTPVTFAQLLKALDDVGIPRIRFMTSHPKDLSDELIDVMAHSKHILPQFHLPVQHGNDEILRRMNRHYNRAQYLDRVRKLREAIPAIGLTTDIIVGFPGETEEQFQDTLSLVREVGYDSAFTFIYSPRTGTGAAKMPNQVPEDVSSRRIQELLKVQEECQKKALKRFIGTEEEVLVEGFSRRSDTDVSGHGLHGLSVTFPGTESDVGEIVRVKIVGAKNNTLTGERI
;
A
#
# COMPACT_ATOMS: atom_id res chain seq x y z
N MET A 1 26.31 -2.41 -6.21
CA MET A 1 25.36 -2.22 -5.09
C MET A 1 25.81 -3.18 -4.00
N SER A 2 26.18 -2.68 -2.83
CA SER A 2 26.72 -3.53 -1.75
C SER A 2 25.64 -4.46 -1.20
N ASP A 3 26.03 -5.72 -0.97
CA ASP A 3 25.23 -6.71 -0.20
C ASP A 3 25.23 -6.33 1.29
N ARG A 4 24.67 -5.18 1.62
CA ARG A 4 24.56 -4.76 3.03
C ARG A 4 23.40 -5.54 3.65
N LYS A 5 23.68 -6.24 4.74
CA LYS A 5 22.66 -6.88 5.59
C LYS A 5 21.71 -5.81 6.12
N PRO A 6 20.41 -6.13 6.32
CA PRO A 6 19.49 -5.23 6.99
C PRO A 6 20.04 -4.75 8.33
N VAL A 7 19.89 -3.47 8.62
CA VAL A 7 20.21 -2.88 9.90
C VAL A 7 18.91 -2.84 10.73
N ILE A 8 18.86 -3.65 11.77
CA ILE A 8 17.78 -3.57 12.74
C ILE A 8 18.11 -2.44 13.69
N ILE A 9 17.20 -1.48 13.81
CA ILE A 9 17.34 -0.36 14.74
C ILE A 9 17.37 -0.93 16.16
N SER A 10 18.41 -0.58 16.93
CA SER A 10 18.61 -1.10 18.27
C SER A 10 17.64 -0.44 19.26
N GLU A 11 17.43 -1.11 20.42
CA GLU A 11 16.64 -0.53 21.50
C GLU A 11 17.25 0.78 22.03
N GLU A 12 18.59 0.90 22.01
CA GLU A 12 19.29 2.13 22.39
C GLU A 12 18.91 3.30 21.46
N GLN A 13 18.90 3.06 20.14
CA GLN A 13 18.48 4.08 19.15
C GLN A 13 17.00 4.47 19.32
N LEU A 14 16.13 3.51 19.65
CA LEU A 14 14.73 3.80 19.94
C LEU A 14 14.58 4.58 21.25
N GLU A 15 15.42 4.28 22.27
CA GLU A 15 15.43 5.04 23.51
C GLU A 15 15.90 6.48 23.30
N GLU A 16 16.88 6.71 22.45
CA GLU A 16 17.28 8.07 22.05
C GLU A 16 16.10 8.84 21.41
N GLN A 17 15.32 8.17 20.55
CA GLN A 17 14.12 8.80 19.96
C GLN A 17 13.08 9.12 21.05
N ARG A 18 12.90 8.27 22.06
CA ARG A 18 12.02 8.56 23.22
C ARG A 18 12.50 9.77 24.03
N GLN A 19 13.82 9.97 24.16
CA GLN A 19 14.39 11.17 24.79
C GLN A 19 14.08 12.44 24.00
N TYR A 20 14.20 12.42 22.67
CA TYR A 20 13.80 13.55 21.80
C TYR A 20 12.29 13.85 21.94
N ILE A 21 11.44 12.85 22.02
CA ILE A 21 10.01 13.02 22.30
C ILE A 21 9.81 13.80 23.62
N GLN A 22 10.49 13.41 24.69
CA GLN A 22 10.36 14.11 25.98
C GLN A 22 10.86 15.56 25.92
N GLN A 23 11.96 15.82 25.21
CA GLN A 23 12.45 17.19 25.01
C GLN A 23 11.41 18.06 24.28
N ILE A 24 10.85 17.58 23.17
CA ILE A 24 9.82 18.30 22.40
C ILE A 24 8.58 18.59 23.25
N ARG A 25 8.12 17.64 24.06
CA ARG A 25 6.98 17.84 24.98
C ARG A 25 7.18 18.98 25.97
N LEU A 26 8.42 19.23 26.37
CA LEU A 26 8.76 20.28 27.33
C LEU A 26 9.00 21.64 26.68
N MET A 27 9.09 21.73 25.35
CA MET A 27 9.29 22.99 24.62
C MET A 27 7.98 23.80 24.57
N PRO A 28 7.95 25.06 25.07
CA PRO A 28 6.75 25.89 25.06
C PRO A 28 6.23 26.19 23.65
N ASP A 29 7.14 26.35 22.70
CA ASP A 29 6.86 26.74 21.31
C ASP A 29 6.72 25.55 20.36
N ALA A 30 6.79 24.30 20.86
CA ALA A 30 6.53 23.12 20.05
C ALA A 30 5.07 23.11 19.53
N PRO A 31 4.82 22.61 18.31
CA PRO A 31 3.48 22.41 17.76
C PRO A 31 2.58 21.65 18.74
N LYS A 32 1.33 22.05 18.88
CA LYS A 32 0.35 21.40 19.77
C LYS A 32 -0.64 20.53 18.99
N SER A 33 -0.72 20.76 17.68
CA SER A 33 -1.61 20.01 16.82
C SER A 33 -0.92 19.60 15.52
N TYR A 34 -1.35 18.47 14.96
CA TYR A 34 -0.83 17.95 13.70
C TYR A 34 -1.94 17.53 12.74
N HIS A 35 -1.62 17.50 11.45
CA HIS A 35 -2.47 16.86 10.44
C HIS A 35 -1.59 16.11 9.43
N VAL A 36 -1.80 14.78 9.30
CA VAL A 36 -1.06 13.94 8.35
C VAL A 36 -1.85 13.75 7.07
N VAL A 37 -1.30 14.20 5.94
CA VAL A 37 -1.89 14.03 4.61
C VAL A 37 -1.21 12.89 3.89
N THR A 38 -1.91 11.79 3.66
CA THR A 38 -1.35 10.57 3.06
C THR A 38 -1.67 10.46 1.58
N TYR A 39 -0.63 10.25 0.77
CA TYR A 39 -0.74 9.90 -0.64
C TYR A 39 -0.10 8.54 -0.88
N GLY A 40 -0.74 7.68 -1.66
CA GLY A 40 -0.10 6.46 -2.16
C GLY A 40 -0.84 5.17 -1.90
N CYS A 41 -0.12 4.19 -1.36
CA CYS A 41 -0.58 2.82 -1.13
C CYS A 41 -0.80 2.55 0.37
N GLN A 42 -1.24 1.31 0.68
CA GLN A 42 -1.44 0.87 2.07
C GLN A 42 -0.17 0.96 2.93
N MET A 43 1.02 0.74 2.32
CA MET A 43 2.29 0.94 3.04
C MET A 43 2.45 2.40 3.51
N ASN A 44 2.10 3.38 2.66
CA ASN A 44 2.11 4.78 3.08
C ASN A 44 1.02 5.08 4.12
N ALA A 45 -0.14 4.40 4.05
CA ALA A 45 -1.16 4.54 5.08
C ALA A 45 -0.64 4.06 6.44
N HIS A 46 0.00 2.89 6.49
CA HIS A 46 0.62 2.39 7.71
C HIS A 46 1.81 3.25 8.18
N ASP A 47 2.67 3.70 7.27
CA ASP A 47 3.72 4.68 7.60
C ASP A 47 3.12 5.93 8.26
N SER A 48 1.94 6.40 7.81
CA SER A 48 1.24 7.56 8.41
C SER A 48 0.66 7.26 9.78
N GLU A 49 0.16 6.05 10.03
CA GLU A 49 -0.28 5.63 11.36
C GLU A 49 0.89 5.63 12.37
N ILE A 50 2.09 5.21 11.94
CA ILE A 50 3.31 5.26 12.75
C ILE A 50 3.72 6.72 13.01
N LEU A 51 3.74 7.56 11.97
CA LEU A 51 4.05 8.98 12.09
C LEU A 51 3.08 9.70 13.05
N ALA A 52 1.78 9.44 12.93
CA ALA A 52 0.75 9.99 13.81
C ALA A 52 0.95 9.52 15.26
N GLY A 53 1.30 8.25 15.47
CA GLY A 53 1.64 7.70 16.79
C GLY A 53 2.80 8.46 17.45
N MET A 54 3.89 8.69 16.71
CA MET A 54 5.03 9.46 17.21
C MET A 54 4.68 10.93 17.51
N LEU A 55 3.88 11.59 16.65
CA LEU A 55 3.43 12.97 16.85
C LEU A 55 2.56 13.09 18.12
N ARG A 56 1.66 12.11 18.34
CA ARG A 56 0.88 12.04 19.56
C ARG A 56 1.76 11.84 20.80
N ASP A 57 2.78 10.99 20.70
CA ASP A 57 3.73 10.77 21.79
C ASP A 57 4.56 12.03 22.09
N MET A 58 4.79 12.90 21.10
CA MET A 58 5.36 14.25 21.31
C MET A 58 4.40 15.24 21.97
N GLY A 59 3.14 14.85 22.24
CA GLY A 59 2.15 15.68 22.92
C GLY A 59 1.27 16.52 21.99
N MET A 60 1.22 16.18 20.71
CA MET A 60 0.37 16.85 19.73
C MET A 60 -0.99 16.14 19.60
N GLU A 61 -2.05 16.90 19.36
CA GLU A 61 -3.40 16.40 19.06
C GLU A 61 -3.67 16.45 17.53
N GLU A 62 -4.48 15.51 17.04
CA GLU A 62 -4.85 15.52 15.63
C GLU A 62 -5.84 16.66 15.35
N ALA A 63 -5.47 17.55 14.42
CA ALA A 63 -6.32 18.65 13.98
C ALA A 63 -7.37 18.18 12.99
N ALA A 64 -8.55 18.81 13.00
CA ALA A 64 -9.65 18.50 12.11
C ALA A 64 -9.27 18.63 10.62
N ASP A 65 -8.42 19.60 10.32
CA ASP A 65 -7.92 19.85 8.97
C ASP A 65 -6.51 20.45 8.99
N ARG A 66 -5.92 20.53 7.81
CA ARG A 66 -4.56 21.07 7.61
C ARG A 66 -4.45 22.60 7.79
N GLU A 67 -5.55 23.32 7.85
CA GLU A 67 -5.58 24.79 8.01
C GLU A 67 -5.51 25.19 9.47
N SER A 68 -6.05 24.33 10.34
CA SER A 68 -6.08 24.52 11.80
C SER A 68 -4.90 23.89 12.52
N ALA A 69 -4.10 23.06 11.85
CA ALA A 69 -2.94 22.38 12.43
C ALA A 69 -1.74 23.33 12.62
N ASP A 70 -0.95 23.09 13.68
CA ASP A 70 0.36 23.73 13.88
C ASP A 70 1.46 23.06 13.06
N PHE A 71 1.32 21.74 12.81
CA PHE A 71 2.23 20.97 11.98
C PHE A 71 1.46 20.15 10.95
N VAL A 72 1.76 20.33 9.66
CA VAL A 72 1.21 19.51 8.56
C VAL A 72 2.28 18.65 7.94
N LEU A 73 2.09 17.34 7.98
CA LEU A 73 3.02 16.36 7.42
C LEU A 73 2.43 15.66 6.19
N PHE A 74 3.07 15.82 5.04
CA PHE A 74 2.71 15.11 3.82
C PHE A 74 3.52 13.82 3.68
N ASN A 75 2.87 12.68 3.85
CA ASN A 75 3.46 11.38 3.50
C ASN A 75 3.16 11.06 2.03
N THR A 76 4.20 11.03 1.21
CA THR A 76 4.10 11.14 -0.24
C THR A 76 4.52 9.88 -0.98
N CYS A 77 3.96 9.69 -2.18
CA CYS A 77 4.20 8.55 -3.05
C CYS A 77 4.77 9.00 -4.40
N CYS A 78 5.67 8.21 -4.96
CA CYS A 78 6.21 8.42 -6.31
C CYS A 78 5.82 7.32 -7.31
N VAL A 79 5.03 6.34 -6.88
CA VAL A 79 4.58 5.25 -7.77
C VAL A 79 3.59 5.78 -8.83
N ARG A 80 2.74 6.73 -8.46
CA ARG A 80 1.74 7.34 -9.36
C ARG A 80 2.07 8.82 -9.57
N ASP A 81 2.24 9.25 -10.82
CA ASP A 81 2.55 10.64 -11.17
C ASP A 81 1.52 11.66 -10.63
N ASN A 82 0.24 11.31 -10.73
CA ASN A 82 -0.82 12.15 -10.17
C ASN A 82 -0.71 12.35 -8.65
N ALA A 83 -0.19 11.36 -7.90
CA ALA A 83 0.00 11.48 -6.47
C ALA A 83 1.12 12.49 -6.14
N GLU A 84 2.25 12.43 -6.87
CA GLU A 84 3.35 13.36 -6.72
C GLU A 84 2.95 14.79 -7.04
N ARG A 85 2.30 15.01 -8.20
CA ARG A 85 1.83 16.36 -8.61
C ARG A 85 0.81 16.93 -7.64
N ARG A 86 -0.13 16.12 -7.15
CA ARG A 86 -1.11 16.55 -6.14
C ARG A 86 -0.44 16.88 -4.81
N ALA A 87 0.52 16.07 -4.36
CA ALA A 87 1.26 16.32 -3.13
C ALA A 87 1.98 17.68 -3.20
N LEU A 88 2.79 17.91 -4.25
CA LEU A 88 3.51 19.16 -4.44
C LEU A 88 2.59 20.38 -4.59
N GLY A 89 1.44 20.22 -5.28
CA GLY A 89 0.42 21.26 -5.38
C GLY A 89 -0.18 21.63 -4.01
N ASN A 90 -0.51 20.65 -3.19
CA ASN A 90 -1.04 20.88 -1.83
C ASN A 90 0.03 21.43 -0.87
N VAL A 91 1.29 20.99 -0.98
CA VAL A 91 2.41 21.59 -0.25
C VAL A 91 2.56 23.06 -0.61
N THR A 92 2.51 23.38 -1.93
CA THR A 92 2.61 24.77 -2.40
C THR A 92 1.46 25.65 -1.88
N TRP A 93 0.26 25.08 -1.80
CA TRP A 93 -0.91 25.81 -1.28
C TRP A 93 -0.74 26.19 0.19
N LEU A 94 -0.11 25.38 1.03
CA LEU A 94 0.18 25.72 2.43
C LEU A 94 1.09 26.93 2.60
N LYS A 95 1.83 27.34 1.57
CA LYS A 95 2.56 28.61 1.60
C LYS A 95 1.64 29.82 1.85
N GLU A 96 0.44 29.79 1.30
CA GLU A 96 -0.55 30.85 1.51
C GLU A 96 -1.19 30.76 2.92
N VAL A 97 -1.39 29.56 3.46
CA VAL A 97 -1.86 29.36 4.84
C VAL A 97 -0.80 29.88 5.82
N ARG A 98 0.47 29.57 5.60
CA ARG A 98 1.59 30.02 6.45
C ARG A 98 1.72 31.55 6.52
N LYS A 99 1.33 32.30 5.47
CA LYS A 99 1.28 33.77 5.54
C LYS A 99 0.28 34.28 6.60
N LYS A 100 -0.79 33.51 6.86
CA LYS A 100 -1.80 33.82 7.86
C LYS A 100 -1.48 33.24 9.24
N ASN A 101 -0.79 32.10 9.26
CA ASN A 101 -0.29 31.43 10.45
C ASN A 101 1.25 31.22 10.35
N PRO A 102 2.08 32.21 10.74
CA PRO A 102 3.54 32.12 10.63
C PRO A 102 4.17 30.99 11.46
N ARG A 103 3.44 30.43 12.44
CA ARG A 103 3.92 29.30 13.27
C ARG A 103 3.67 27.93 12.62
N LEU A 104 2.91 27.86 11.52
CA LEU A 104 2.65 26.62 10.81
C LEU A 104 3.98 26.00 10.35
N MET A 105 4.28 24.81 10.84
CA MET A 105 5.35 23.97 10.33
C MET A 105 4.86 23.04 9.23
N ILE A 106 5.68 22.82 8.20
CA ILE A 106 5.35 22.00 7.04
C ILE A 106 6.42 20.92 6.84
N GLY A 107 6.02 19.67 6.96
CA GLY A 107 6.85 18.50 6.73
C GLY A 107 6.45 17.73 5.45
N VAL A 108 7.43 17.14 4.77
CA VAL A 108 7.22 16.27 3.61
C VAL A 108 8.07 15.02 3.74
N CYS A 109 7.46 13.84 3.67
CA CYS A 109 8.18 12.58 3.78
C CYS A 109 7.71 11.52 2.76
N GLY A 110 8.28 10.35 2.85
CA GLY A 110 7.86 9.17 2.08
C GLY A 110 8.64 8.95 0.78
N CYS A 111 8.08 8.09 -0.08
CA CYS A 111 8.77 7.62 -1.29
C CYS A 111 9.18 8.73 -2.26
N MET A 112 8.44 9.85 -2.29
CA MET A 112 8.78 10.96 -3.18
C MET A 112 10.11 11.61 -2.79
N ILE A 113 10.34 11.84 -1.50
CA ILE A 113 11.59 12.49 -1.02
C ILE A 113 12.80 11.59 -1.26
N GLN A 114 12.59 10.27 -1.28
CA GLN A 114 13.65 9.30 -1.54
C GLN A 114 14.12 9.26 -3.00
N GLN A 115 13.42 9.92 -3.93
CA GLN A 115 13.86 10.00 -5.33
C GLN A 115 15.15 10.84 -5.47
N PRO A 116 16.10 10.41 -6.34
CA PRO A 116 17.28 11.19 -6.63
C PRO A 116 16.95 12.63 -7.05
N GLY A 117 17.58 13.60 -6.43
CA GLY A 117 17.42 15.03 -6.72
C GLY A 117 16.18 15.68 -6.09
N MET A 118 15.30 14.93 -5.42
CA MET A 118 14.10 15.51 -4.79
C MET A 118 14.45 16.31 -3.53
N ALA A 119 15.39 15.84 -2.72
CA ALA A 119 15.87 16.56 -1.54
C ALA A 119 16.40 17.96 -1.93
N GLU A 120 17.25 18.03 -2.97
CA GLU A 120 17.78 19.30 -3.50
C GLU A 120 16.68 20.18 -4.08
N LYS A 121 15.66 19.59 -4.71
CA LYS A 121 14.51 20.32 -5.21
C LYS A 121 13.70 20.94 -4.08
N ILE A 122 13.48 20.23 -2.98
CA ILE A 122 12.82 20.77 -1.78
C ILE A 122 13.59 21.95 -1.24
N LEU A 123 14.90 21.80 -1.00
CA LEU A 123 15.75 22.88 -0.47
C LEU A 123 15.78 24.13 -1.36
N LYS A 124 15.74 23.97 -2.69
CA LYS A 124 15.84 25.09 -3.63
C LYS A 124 14.52 25.75 -3.96
N GLN A 125 13.46 24.96 -4.17
CA GLN A 125 12.19 25.45 -4.71
C GLN A 125 11.07 25.56 -3.66
N TYR A 126 11.15 24.80 -2.56
CA TYR A 126 10.13 24.73 -1.51
C TYR A 126 10.69 25.19 -0.16
N ARG A 127 11.37 26.35 -0.14
CA ARG A 127 12.07 26.93 1.04
C ARG A 127 11.17 27.18 2.25
N PHE A 128 9.85 27.06 2.07
CA PHE A 128 8.86 27.16 3.13
C PHE A 128 8.54 25.78 3.77
N VAL A 129 9.18 24.70 3.34
CA VAL A 129 9.12 23.38 3.98
C VAL A 129 10.21 23.37 5.07
N ASP A 130 9.81 23.02 6.29
CA ASP A 130 10.71 23.02 7.46
C ASP A 130 11.42 21.68 7.64
N LEU A 131 10.75 20.59 7.22
CA LEU A 131 11.22 19.22 7.42
C LEU A 131 10.97 18.37 6.20
N ALA A 132 11.99 17.65 5.69
CA ALA A 132 11.81 16.65 4.65
C ALA A 132 12.68 15.41 4.91
N PHE A 133 12.11 14.20 4.84
CA PHE A 133 12.86 12.98 5.10
C PHE A 133 12.37 11.79 4.27
N GLY A 134 13.31 10.86 4.04
CA GLY A 134 13.07 9.64 3.29
C GLY A 134 12.35 8.55 4.08
N THR A 135 12.00 7.46 3.40
CA THR A 135 11.32 6.31 4.03
C THR A 135 12.22 5.52 4.99
N ALA A 136 13.54 5.62 4.87
CA ALA A 136 14.48 5.00 5.81
C ALA A 136 14.54 5.73 7.16
N ASN A 137 14.23 7.04 7.15
CA ASN A 137 14.34 7.93 8.30
C ASN A 137 13.03 8.08 9.08
N LEU A 138 12.01 7.25 8.79
CA LEU A 138 10.69 7.39 9.42
C LEU A 138 10.78 7.33 10.95
N TYR A 139 11.58 6.40 11.50
CA TYR A 139 11.76 6.23 12.94
C TYR A 139 12.49 7.41 13.62
N CYS A 140 13.23 8.21 12.84
CA CYS A 140 13.96 9.39 13.33
C CYS A 140 13.09 10.67 13.38
N LEU A 141 11.77 10.59 13.13
CA LEU A 141 10.91 11.77 13.14
C LEU A 141 11.08 12.63 14.41
N PRO A 142 11.20 12.07 15.64
CA PRO A 142 11.43 12.88 16.85
C PRO A 142 12.71 13.69 16.79
N GLU A 143 13.84 13.09 16.44
CA GLU A 143 15.12 13.77 16.27
C GLU A 143 15.06 14.86 15.21
N LEU A 144 14.47 14.55 14.05
CA LEU A 144 14.36 15.49 12.93
C LEU A 144 13.42 16.65 13.26
N MET A 145 12.36 16.41 14.00
CA MET A 145 11.46 17.44 14.50
C MET A 145 12.18 18.38 15.47
N LEU A 146 12.94 17.83 16.43
CA LEU A 146 13.72 18.64 17.37
C LEU A 146 14.72 19.54 16.63
N LYS A 147 15.48 18.97 15.67
CA LYS A 147 16.41 19.74 14.83
C LYS A 147 15.70 20.86 14.05
N ALA A 148 14.48 20.59 13.54
CA ALA A 148 13.70 21.57 12.80
C ALA A 148 13.18 22.71 13.70
N LEU A 149 12.86 22.39 14.98
CA LEU A 149 12.44 23.39 15.96
C LEU A 149 13.60 24.29 16.44
N GLU A 150 14.83 23.78 16.42
CA GLU A 150 16.03 24.49 16.84
C GLU A 150 16.75 25.22 15.68
N SER A 151 16.30 25.03 14.43
CA SER A 151 16.96 25.55 13.24
C SER A 151 16.11 26.58 12.51
N ASP A 152 16.77 27.63 12.00
CA ASP A 152 16.18 28.60 11.06
C ASP A 152 16.16 28.10 9.61
N HIS A 153 16.65 26.90 9.36
CA HIS A 153 16.76 26.30 8.02
C HIS A 153 16.02 24.97 7.94
N ALA A 154 15.56 24.64 6.72
CA ALA A 154 14.93 23.36 6.46
C ALA A 154 15.85 22.17 6.81
N VAL A 155 15.34 21.23 7.58
CA VAL A 155 16.00 19.95 7.88
C VAL A 155 15.62 18.94 6.80
N VAL A 156 16.61 18.45 6.07
CA VAL A 156 16.39 17.45 5.00
C VAL A 156 17.30 16.25 5.23
N GLU A 157 16.70 15.08 5.44
CA GLU A 157 17.43 13.85 5.73
C GLU A 157 16.97 12.70 4.82
N VAL A 158 17.90 12.13 4.07
CA VAL A 158 17.63 11.02 3.14
C VAL A 158 18.75 10.00 3.24
N GLU A 159 18.50 8.93 3.95
CA GLU A 159 19.46 7.83 4.14
C GLU A 159 19.27 6.68 3.15
N GLU A 160 20.25 5.78 3.11
CA GLU A 160 20.17 4.54 2.35
C GLU A 160 19.08 3.61 2.92
N GLN A 161 18.33 2.97 2.03
CA GLN A 161 17.21 2.07 2.32
C GLN A 161 17.69 0.70 2.86
N ASN A 162 18.05 0.63 4.14
CA ASN A 162 18.57 -0.63 4.72
C ASN A 162 18.03 -0.94 6.12
N THR A 163 17.20 -0.09 6.70
CA THR A 163 16.75 -0.17 8.09
C THR A 163 15.45 -0.96 8.24
N ILE A 164 15.31 -1.63 9.39
CA ILE A 164 14.08 -2.19 9.94
C ILE A 164 13.95 -1.64 11.36
N ALA A 165 12.90 -0.87 11.62
CA ALA A 165 12.53 -0.42 12.96
C ALA A 165 11.33 -1.23 13.45
N GLU A 166 11.45 -1.78 14.66
CA GLU A 166 10.40 -2.55 15.33
C GLU A 166 9.87 -1.77 16.54
N GLY A 167 8.61 -2.01 16.93
CA GLY A 167 8.05 -1.44 18.16
C GLY A 167 7.80 0.06 18.12
N LEU A 168 7.64 0.65 16.93
CA LEU A 168 7.25 2.05 16.79
C LEU A 168 5.78 2.25 17.21
N PRO A 169 5.43 3.40 17.80
CA PRO A 169 4.05 3.70 18.17
C PRO A 169 3.16 3.80 16.92
N VAL A 170 1.93 3.28 17.00
CA VAL A 170 0.97 3.28 15.89
C VAL A 170 -0.34 3.90 16.34
N GLN A 171 -0.77 4.97 15.67
CA GLN A 171 -2.11 5.54 15.79
C GLN A 171 -3.00 4.94 14.71
N ARG A 172 -3.66 3.82 14.99
CA ARG A 172 -4.55 3.17 14.01
C ARG A 172 -5.74 4.06 13.66
N LEU A 173 -6.07 4.13 12.37
CA LEU A 173 -7.26 4.83 11.87
C LEU A 173 -8.55 4.07 12.19
N ARG A 174 -8.46 2.74 12.36
CA ARG A 174 -9.59 1.86 12.67
C ARG A 174 -9.24 0.98 13.85
N HIS A 175 -10.20 0.70 14.72
CA HIS A 175 -10.03 -0.22 15.85
C HIS A 175 -10.18 -1.68 15.46
N ASP A 176 -11.01 -1.95 14.46
CA ASP A 176 -11.37 -3.28 13.98
C ASP A 176 -10.39 -3.85 12.95
N ALA A 177 -9.53 -3.03 12.34
CA ALA A 177 -8.57 -3.43 11.31
C ALA A 177 -7.18 -2.83 11.55
N ALA A 178 -6.12 -3.57 11.20
CA ALA A 178 -4.74 -3.14 11.34
C ALA A 178 -3.87 -3.57 10.16
N TYR A 179 -2.80 -2.82 9.93
CA TYR A 179 -1.73 -3.18 9.01
C TYR A 179 -0.58 -3.84 9.77
N ILE A 180 0.01 -4.88 9.19
CA ILE A 180 1.28 -5.45 9.65
C ILE A 180 2.26 -5.45 8.47
N THR A 181 3.28 -4.62 8.54
CA THR A 181 4.37 -4.68 7.57
C THR A 181 5.22 -5.91 7.86
N ILE A 182 5.32 -6.83 6.89
CA ILE A 182 6.11 -8.07 7.04
C ILE A 182 7.48 -7.98 6.38
N MET A 183 7.62 -7.08 5.38
CA MET A 183 8.86 -6.87 4.65
C MET A 183 8.91 -5.51 3.98
N TYR A 184 10.10 -5.06 3.66
CA TYR A 184 10.40 -3.82 2.94
C TYR A 184 11.21 -4.10 1.69
N GLY A 185 11.09 -3.22 0.67
CA GLY A 185 11.88 -3.27 -0.54
C GLY A 185 11.48 -4.37 -1.52
N CYS A 186 12.11 -4.41 -2.69
CA CYS A 186 11.81 -5.38 -3.74
C CYS A 186 13.03 -5.60 -4.64
N ASP A 187 13.40 -6.86 -4.86
CA ASP A 187 14.52 -7.26 -5.70
C ASP A 187 14.13 -7.68 -7.13
N ASN A 188 12.87 -7.48 -7.51
CA ASN A 188 12.42 -7.85 -8.86
C ASN A 188 12.96 -6.93 -9.96
N TYR A 189 13.28 -5.67 -9.65
CA TYR A 189 13.80 -4.70 -10.61
C TYR A 189 13.03 -4.67 -11.94
N CYS A 190 11.68 -4.77 -11.86
CA CYS A 190 10.84 -4.58 -13.03
C CYS A 190 11.19 -3.24 -13.68
N THR A 191 11.41 -3.22 -15.00
CA THR A 191 12.03 -2.09 -15.69
C THR A 191 11.25 -0.77 -15.60
N TYR A 192 9.95 -0.83 -15.32
CA TYR A 192 9.07 0.32 -15.13
C TYR A 192 8.98 0.81 -13.67
N CYS A 193 9.48 0.01 -12.70
CA CYS A 193 9.16 0.19 -11.30
C CYS A 193 10.25 0.99 -10.57
N ILE A 194 9.80 2.02 -9.83
CA ILE A 194 10.68 2.87 -9.01
C ILE A 194 10.96 2.28 -7.62
N VAL A 195 10.17 1.30 -7.18
CA VAL A 195 10.20 0.77 -5.80
C VAL A 195 11.60 0.35 -5.33
N PRO A 196 12.41 -0.41 -6.10
CA PRO A 196 13.75 -0.80 -5.65
C PRO A 196 14.66 0.39 -5.34
N TYR A 197 14.40 1.56 -5.95
CA TYR A 197 15.21 2.76 -5.80
C TYR A 197 14.76 3.64 -4.62
N VAL A 198 13.49 3.49 -4.18
CA VAL A 198 12.91 4.33 -3.10
C VAL A 198 12.51 3.56 -1.85
N ARG A 199 12.45 2.23 -1.90
CA ARG A 199 12.22 1.34 -0.75
C ARG A 199 13.38 0.35 -0.54
N GLY A 200 14.37 0.34 -1.45
CA GLY A 200 15.59 -0.45 -1.35
C GLY A 200 15.41 -1.95 -1.65
N ARG A 201 16.42 -2.73 -1.22
CA ARG A 201 16.45 -4.18 -1.36
C ARG A 201 15.44 -4.88 -0.47
N GLU A 202 15.04 -6.10 -0.85
CA GLU A 202 14.18 -6.95 -0.01
C GLU A 202 14.81 -7.20 1.36
N ARG A 203 14.04 -6.97 2.40
CA ARG A 203 14.38 -7.28 3.78
C ARG A 203 13.13 -7.64 4.56
N SER A 204 13.13 -8.85 5.10
CA SER A 204 11.99 -9.40 5.85
C SER A 204 12.14 -9.13 7.34
N ARG A 205 11.03 -8.81 8.01
CA ARG A 205 10.96 -8.77 9.48
C ARG A 205 10.97 -10.18 10.04
N ALA A 206 11.47 -10.35 11.27
CA ALA A 206 11.49 -11.64 11.94
C ALA A 206 10.06 -12.17 12.15
N SER A 207 9.81 -13.43 11.77
CA SER A 207 8.47 -14.05 11.88
C SER A 207 7.94 -14.04 13.32
N ALA A 208 8.79 -14.25 14.32
CA ALA A 208 8.41 -14.20 15.73
C ALA A 208 7.82 -12.84 16.12
N ARG A 209 8.39 -11.73 15.65
CA ARG A 209 7.88 -10.37 15.91
C ARG A 209 6.55 -10.11 15.24
N ILE A 210 6.39 -10.57 13.99
CA ILE A 210 5.13 -10.44 13.25
C ILE A 210 4.00 -11.22 13.96
N ILE A 211 4.31 -12.44 14.44
CA ILE A 211 3.33 -13.28 15.16
C ILE A 211 2.97 -12.68 16.52
N GLU A 212 3.95 -12.10 17.21
CA GLU A 212 3.73 -11.40 18.49
C GLU A 212 2.80 -10.20 18.30
N GLU A 213 3.11 -9.33 17.32
CA GLU A 213 2.28 -8.19 16.94
C GLU A 213 0.84 -8.62 16.57
N ALA A 214 0.69 -9.72 15.83
CA ALA A 214 -0.64 -10.25 15.50
C ALA A 214 -1.41 -10.73 16.77
N ARG A 215 -0.72 -11.29 17.76
CA ARG A 215 -1.35 -11.68 19.04
C ARG A 215 -1.80 -10.48 19.86
N GLU A 216 -0.98 -9.43 19.90
CA GLU A 216 -1.33 -8.16 20.55
C GLU A 216 -2.55 -7.52 19.90
N LEU A 217 -2.58 -7.44 18.56
CA LEU A 217 -3.72 -6.92 17.81
C LEU A 217 -5.00 -7.74 18.06
N LYS A 218 -4.88 -9.08 18.15
CA LYS A 218 -6.01 -9.94 18.51
C LYS A 218 -6.52 -9.65 19.91
N ALA A 219 -5.62 -9.47 20.88
CA ALA A 219 -5.98 -9.13 22.26
C ALA A 219 -6.68 -7.77 22.35
N ASP A 220 -6.30 -6.82 21.49
CA ASP A 220 -6.95 -5.51 21.33
C ASP A 220 -8.31 -5.57 20.60
N GLY A 221 -8.77 -6.76 20.17
CA GLY A 221 -10.05 -6.94 19.50
C GLY A 221 -10.05 -6.65 17.99
N VAL A 222 -8.88 -6.56 17.35
CA VAL A 222 -8.77 -6.41 15.89
C VAL A 222 -9.36 -7.61 15.18
N LYS A 223 -10.22 -7.37 14.20
CA LYS A 223 -10.95 -8.40 13.44
C LYS A 223 -10.30 -8.70 12.09
N GLU A 224 -9.58 -7.75 11.52
CA GLU A 224 -8.88 -7.92 10.24
C GLU A 224 -7.44 -7.40 10.32
N ILE A 225 -6.49 -8.20 9.81
CA ILE A 225 -5.12 -7.73 9.53
C ILE A 225 -4.83 -7.77 8.04
N MET A 226 -4.13 -6.76 7.56
CA MET A 226 -3.57 -6.74 6.21
C MET A 226 -2.05 -6.77 6.26
N LEU A 227 -1.46 -7.84 5.72
CA LEU A 227 -0.03 -7.99 5.62
C LEU A 227 0.52 -7.16 4.48
N LEU A 228 1.50 -6.31 4.77
CA LEU A 228 2.08 -5.36 3.84
C LEU A 228 3.53 -5.70 3.48
N GLY A 229 3.86 -5.45 2.22
CA GLY A 229 5.19 -5.55 1.64
C GLY A 229 5.17 -5.09 0.19
N GLN A 230 6.31 -5.08 -0.49
CA GLN A 230 6.38 -4.75 -1.91
C GLN A 230 6.30 -6.00 -2.81
N ASN A 231 6.52 -7.19 -2.23
CA ASN A 231 6.33 -8.50 -2.84
C ASN A 231 6.18 -9.54 -1.72
N VAL A 232 4.99 -9.59 -1.09
CA VAL A 232 4.78 -10.38 0.13
C VAL A 232 5.09 -11.87 -0.02
N ASN A 233 4.85 -12.44 -1.20
CA ASN A 233 5.09 -13.86 -1.43
C ASN A 233 6.58 -14.21 -1.65
N SER A 234 7.50 -13.23 -1.64
CA SER A 234 8.93 -13.47 -1.52
C SER A 234 9.46 -13.37 -0.07
N TYR A 235 8.58 -13.16 0.91
CA TYR A 235 8.95 -13.07 2.33
C TYR A 235 9.85 -14.23 2.77
N GLY A 236 10.77 -13.90 3.66
CA GLY A 236 11.68 -14.86 4.29
C GLY A 236 13.11 -14.78 3.77
N LYS A 237 13.35 -14.08 2.67
CA LYS A 237 14.71 -13.87 2.17
C LYS A 237 15.53 -13.03 3.15
N GLY A 238 16.75 -13.48 3.41
CA GLY A 238 17.70 -12.80 4.30
C GLY A 238 17.46 -13.04 5.79
N LEU A 239 16.44 -13.80 6.19
CA LEU A 239 16.25 -14.21 7.57
C LEU A 239 17.31 -15.23 7.98
N GLN A 240 17.75 -15.16 9.24
CA GLN A 240 18.70 -16.14 9.82
C GLN A 240 18.11 -17.55 9.85
N THR A 241 16.83 -17.65 10.22
CA THR A 241 16.05 -18.88 10.14
C THR A 241 15.14 -18.79 8.91
N PRO A 242 15.34 -19.62 7.88
CA PRO A 242 14.49 -19.60 6.69
C PRO A 242 13.03 -19.89 7.05
N VAL A 243 12.13 -18.99 6.66
CA VAL A 243 10.68 -19.13 6.81
C VAL A 243 10.04 -18.64 5.53
N THR A 244 9.20 -19.47 4.88
CA THR A 244 8.46 -19.06 3.68
C THR A 244 7.26 -18.19 4.03
N PHE A 245 6.72 -17.45 3.06
CA PHE A 245 5.47 -16.72 3.24
C PHE A 245 4.31 -17.65 3.60
N ALA A 246 4.25 -18.84 3.00
CA ALA A 246 3.25 -19.85 3.32
C ALA A 246 3.32 -20.30 4.79
N GLN A 247 4.53 -20.52 5.30
CA GLN A 247 4.76 -20.90 6.71
C GLN A 247 4.38 -19.74 7.67
N LEU A 248 4.69 -18.49 7.31
CA LEU A 248 4.26 -17.33 8.08
C LEU A 248 2.74 -17.22 8.13
N LEU A 249 2.07 -17.37 6.96
CA LEU A 249 0.61 -17.33 6.88
C LEU A 249 -0.05 -18.41 7.72
N LYS A 250 0.48 -19.64 7.69
CA LYS A 250 -0.02 -20.73 8.54
C LYS A 250 0.10 -20.39 10.02
N ALA A 251 1.24 -19.83 10.45
CA ALA A 251 1.43 -19.43 11.85
C ALA A 251 0.49 -18.27 12.24
N LEU A 252 0.18 -17.35 11.33
CA LEU A 252 -0.79 -16.27 11.56
C LEU A 252 -2.24 -16.79 11.57
N ASP A 253 -2.57 -17.79 10.75
CA ASP A 253 -3.88 -18.47 10.80
C ASP A 253 -4.11 -19.11 12.16
N ASP A 254 -3.07 -19.72 12.76
CA ASP A 254 -3.10 -20.30 14.10
C ASP A 254 -3.28 -19.25 15.22
N VAL A 255 -2.92 -18.00 15.01
CA VAL A 255 -3.23 -16.89 15.93
C VAL A 255 -4.74 -16.69 16.04
N GLY A 256 -5.48 -16.87 14.93
CA GLY A 256 -6.94 -16.86 14.90
C GLY A 256 -7.53 -15.45 14.95
N ILE A 257 -6.94 -14.46 14.28
CA ILE A 257 -7.60 -13.22 13.90
C ILE A 257 -8.63 -13.56 12.82
N PRO A 258 -9.89 -13.12 12.93
CA PRO A 258 -10.96 -13.58 12.04
C PRO A 258 -10.67 -13.42 10.54
N ARG A 259 -9.91 -12.40 10.15
CA ARG A 259 -9.67 -12.06 8.74
C ARG A 259 -8.21 -11.70 8.51
N ILE A 260 -7.55 -12.43 7.62
CA ILE A 260 -6.16 -12.19 7.22
C ILE A 260 -6.15 -11.89 5.71
N ARG A 261 -5.62 -10.74 5.35
CA ARG A 261 -5.47 -10.29 3.95
C ARG A 261 -4.03 -9.95 3.64
N PHE A 262 -3.69 -10.01 2.38
CA PHE A 262 -2.42 -9.51 1.87
C PHE A 262 -2.56 -9.01 0.44
N MET A 263 -1.65 -8.14 0.03
CA MET A 263 -1.58 -7.60 -1.34
C MET A 263 -0.13 -7.55 -1.82
N THR A 264 0.07 -7.10 -3.05
CA THR A 264 1.41 -6.91 -3.63
C THR A 264 2.21 -8.19 -3.79
N SER A 265 1.62 -9.16 -4.47
CA SER A 265 2.29 -10.41 -4.84
C SER A 265 2.98 -10.31 -6.21
N HIS A 266 3.85 -11.27 -6.49
CA HIS A 266 4.46 -11.44 -7.81
C HIS A 266 4.22 -12.86 -8.34
N PRO A 267 3.74 -13.04 -9.59
CA PRO A 267 3.39 -14.36 -10.13
C PRO A 267 4.49 -15.41 -10.04
N LYS A 268 5.77 -15.02 -10.20
CA LYS A 268 6.91 -15.96 -10.12
C LYS A 268 7.11 -16.55 -8.72
N ASP A 269 6.67 -15.85 -7.67
CA ASP A 269 6.85 -16.24 -6.26
C ASP A 269 5.58 -16.90 -5.68
N LEU A 270 4.54 -17.12 -6.48
CA LEU A 270 3.35 -17.88 -6.07
C LEU A 270 3.67 -19.38 -6.09
N SER A 271 3.90 -19.95 -4.91
CA SER A 271 4.20 -21.37 -4.74
C SER A 271 2.96 -22.24 -4.60
N ASP A 272 3.09 -23.53 -4.88
CA ASP A 272 2.00 -24.50 -4.65
C ASP A 272 1.74 -24.65 -3.13
N GLU A 273 2.77 -24.52 -2.27
CA GLU A 273 2.64 -24.48 -0.81
C GLU A 273 1.74 -23.31 -0.35
N LEU A 274 1.91 -22.14 -0.93
CA LEU A 274 1.08 -20.96 -0.60
C LEU A 274 -0.38 -21.19 -0.99
N ILE A 275 -0.63 -21.76 -2.16
CA ILE A 275 -1.98 -22.11 -2.64
C ILE A 275 -2.63 -23.11 -1.68
N ASP A 276 -1.89 -24.14 -1.27
CA ASP A 276 -2.38 -25.18 -0.34
C ASP A 276 -2.73 -24.59 1.04
N VAL A 277 -1.86 -23.75 1.61
CA VAL A 277 -2.13 -23.06 2.88
C VAL A 277 -3.38 -22.21 2.79
N MET A 278 -3.57 -21.44 1.71
CA MET A 278 -4.77 -20.63 1.53
C MET A 278 -6.04 -21.47 1.39
N ALA A 279 -5.95 -22.61 0.69
CA ALA A 279 -7.11 -23.50 0.47
C ALA A 279 -7.60 -24.17 1.76
N HIS A 280 -6.72 -24.38 2.74
CA HIS A 280 -7.03 -25.07 4.00
C HIS A 280 -7.12 -24.13 5.22
N SER A 281 -6.87 -22.84 5.02
CA SER A 281 -6.94 -21.83 6.08
C SER A 281 -8.39 -21.56 6.50
N LYS A 282 -8.54 -21.13 7.78
CA LYS A 282 -9.82 -20.69 8.33
C LYS A 282 -9.99 -19.17 8.31
N HIS A 283 -8.89 -18.44 8.31
CA HIS A 283 -8.89 -16.98 8.51
C HIS A 283 -8.29 -16.21 7.34
N ILE A 284 -7.51 -16.87 6.46
CA ILE A 284 -6.98 -16.22 5.25
C ILE A 284 -8.12 -16.09 4.24
N LEU A 285 -8.43 -14.86 3.85
CA LEU A 285 -9.55 -14.60 2.97
C LEU A 285 -9.32 -15.17 1.56
N PRO A 286 -10.34 -15.75 0.91
CA PRO A 286 -10.26 -16.34 -0.43
C PRO A 286 -10.19 -15.26 -1.51
N GLN A 287 -9.15 -14.42 -1.46
CA GLN A 287 -8.85 -13.37 -2.42
C GLN A 287 -7.37 -13.35 -2.74
N PHE A 288 -7.02 -13.06 -3.99
CA PHE A 288 -5.62 -12.95 -4.39
C PHE A 288 -5.43 -11.80 -5.39
N HIS A 289 -4.50 -10.91 -5.09
CA HIS A 289 -4.04 -9.90 -6.03
C HIS A 289 -2.80 -10.42 -6.75
N LEU A 290 -2.92 -10.73 -8.05
CA LEU A 290 -1.86 -11.33 -8.88
C LEU A 290 -1.54 -10.43 -10.09
N PRO A 291 -0.66 -9.43 -9.95
CA PRO A 291 -0.36 -8.46 -10.99
C PRO A 291 0.29 -9.10 -12.23
N VAL A 292 -0.44 -9.24 -13.32
CA VAL A 292 0.10 -9.78 -14.58
C VAL A 292 0.93 -8.75 -15.34
N GLN A 293 0.57 -7.49 -15.25
CA GLN A 293 1.13 -6.33 -15.94
C GLN A 293 0.88 -6.29 -17.44
N HIS A 294 1.05 -7.41 -18.18
CA HIS A 294 0.84 -7.48 -19.62
C HIS A 294 0.52 -8.91 -20.08
N GLY A 295 -0.15 -9.07 -21.21
CA GLY A 295 -0.54 -10.37 -21.77
C GLY A 295 0.42 -10.99 -22.79
N ASN A 296 1.46 -10.26 -23.22
CA ASN A 296 2.41 -10.69 -24.24
C ASN A 296 3.78 -11.01 -23.64
N ASP A 297 4.36 -12.14 -24.04
CA ASP A 297 5.62 -12.67 -23.46
C ASP A 297 6.82 -11.75 -23.70
N GLU A 298 6.93 -11.12 -24.89
CA GLU A 298 8.04 -10.23 -25.21
C GLU A 298 7.98 -8.95 -24.35
N ILE A 299 6.78 -8.39 -24.14
CA ILE A 299 6.61 -7.23 -23.26
C ILE A 299 6.89 -7.63 -21.81
N LEU A 300 6.41 -8.78 -21.33
CA LEU A 300 6.74 -9.28 -19.99
C LEU A 300 8.25 -9.44 -19.80
N ARG A 301 8.97 -10.00 -20.79
CA ARG A 301 10.42 -10.10 -20.77
C ARG A 301 11.09 -8.71 -20.69
N ARG A 302 10.64 -7.75 -21.48
CA ARG A 302 11.15 -6.37 -21.47
C ARG A 302 10.81 -5.63 -20.16
N MET A 303 9.70 -5.97 -19.53
CA MET A 303 9.33 -5.52 -18.19
C MET A 303 10.15 -6.19 -17.08
N ASN A 304 10.99 -7.20 -17.38
CA ASN A 304 11.76 -8.00 -16.42
C ASN A 304 10.86 -8.77 -15.44
N ARG A 305 9.78 -9.40 -15.96
CA ARG A 305 8.79 -10.08 -15.10
C ARG A 305 9.15 -11.52 -14.71
N HIS A 306 10.11 -12.16 -15.38
CA HIS A 306 10.60 -13.51 -15.07
C HIS A 306 9.53 -14.62 -15.10
N TYR A 307 8.45 -14.43 -15.86
CA TYR A 307 7.44 -15.42 -16.23
C TYR A 307 6.86 -15.05 -17.60
N ASN A 308 6.22 -16.02 -18.24
CA ASN A 308 5.48 -15.85 -19.48
C ASN A 308 3.97 -16.04 -19.25
N ARG A 309 3.16 -15.79 -20.30
CA ARG A 309 1.71 -15.92 -20.26
C ARG A 309 1.25 -17.32 -19.82
N ALA A 310 1.86 -18.37 -20.36
CA ALA A 310 1.49 -19.76 -20.05
C ALA A 310 1.71 -20.08 -18.56
N GLN A 311 2.84 -19.66 -18.01
CA GLN A 311 3.15 -19.82 -16.59
C GLN A 311 2.18 -19.03 -15.70
N TYR A 312 1.79 -17.82 -16.11
CA TYR A 312 0.80 -17.03 -15.38
C TYR A 312 -0.57 -17.72 -15.37
N LEU A 313 -1.03 -18.20 -16.53
CA LEU A 313 -2.30 -18.93 -16.65
C LEU A 313 -2.32 -20.23 -15.84
N ASP A 314 -1.18 -20.95 -15.78
CA ASP A 314 -1.05 -22.11 -14.90
C ASP A 314 -1.24 -21.77 -13.43
N ARG A 315 -0.67 -20.66 -12.95
CA ARG A 315 -0.88 -20.18 -11.57
C ARG A 315 -2.34 -19.82 -11.30
N VAL A 316 -3.01 -19.14 -12.24
CA VAL A 316 -4.44 -18.83 -12.14
C VAL A 316 -5.28 -20.11 -12.10
N ARG A 317 -4.97 -21.09 -12.95
CA ARG A 317 -5.64 -22.40 -12.97
C ARG A 317 -5.53 -23.10 -11.62
N LYS A 318 -4.32 -23.24 -11.08
CA LYS A 318 -4.05 -23.89 -9.79
C LYS A 318 -4.78 -23.18 -8.63
N LEU A 319 -4.76 -21.84 -8.61
CA LEU A 319 -5.52 -21.07 -7.61
C LEU A 319 -7.01 -21.40 -7.65
N ARG A 320 -7.62 -21.44 -8.84
CA ARG A 320 -9.04 -21.72 -9.00
C ARG A 320 -9.43 -23.18 -8.76
N GLU A 321 -8.53 -24.10 -9.04
CA GLU A 321 -8.73 -25.54 -8.73
C GLU A 321 -8.71 -25.77 -7.21
N ALA A 322 -7.78 -25.13 -6.49
CA ALA A 322 -7.67 -25.23 -5.04
C ALA A 322 -8.76 -24.41 -4.29
N ILE A 323 -9.10 -23.24 -4.82
CA ILE A 323 -10.06 -22.30 -4.22
C ILE A 323 -11.06 -21.84 -5.30
N PRO A 324 -12.10 -22.61 -5.61
CA PRO A 324 -12.98 -22.35 -6.75
C PRO A 324 -13.66 -20.97 -6.75
N ALA A 325 -13.99 -20.44 -5.57
CA ALA A 325 -14.64 -19.13 -5.41
C ALA A 325 -13.67 -17.96 -5.25
N ILE A 326 -12.34 -18.17 -5.41
CA ILE A 326 -11.34 -17.12 -5.15
C ILE A 326 -11.64 -15.82 -5.88
N GLY A 327 -11.57 -14.70 -5.16
CA GLY A 327 -11.57 -13.37 -5.72
C GLY A 327 -10.20 -13.06 -6.33
N LEU A 328 -10.13 -12.83 -7.64
CA LEU A 328 -8.87 -12.60 -8.35
C LEU A 328 -8.80 -11.20 -8.92
N THR A 329 -7.78 -10.45 -8.50
CA THR A 329 -7.52 -9.09 -9.00
C THR A 329 -6.12 -8.99 -9.60
N THR A 330 -5.89 -7.98 -10.44
CA THR A 330 -4.63 -7.80 -11.14
C THR A 330 -4.30 -6.33 -11.40
N ASP A 331 -3.03 -6.05 -11.76
CA ASP A 331 -2.58 -4.80 -12.37
C ASP A 331 -2.23 -5.03 -13.84
N ILE A 332 -2.57 -4.05 -14.69
CA ILE A 332 -2.26 -4.07 -16.13
C ILE A 332 -1.74 -2.71 -16.56
N ILE A 333 -0.65 -2.72 -17.32
CA ILE A 333 -0.04 -1.52 -17.90
C ILE A 333 -0.17 -1.58 -19.43
N VAL A 334 -0.74 -0.54 -20.03
CA VAL A 334 -0.77 -0.33 -21.48
C VAL A 334 0.20 0.77 -21.89
N GLY A 335 0.61 0.78 -23.15
CA GLY A 335 1.53 1.80 -23.67
C GLY A 335 2.97 1.64 -23.19
N PHE A 336 3.38 0.43 -22.80
CA PHE A 336 4.77 0.16 -22.45
C PHE A 336 5.68 0.41 -23.67
N PRO A 337 6.90 0.97 -23.52
CA PRO A 337 7.76 1.32 -24.64
C PRO A 337 7.90 0.20 -25.67
N GLY A 338 7.55 0.48 -26.92
CA GLY A 338 7.58 -0.44 -28.07
C GLY A 338 6.48 -1.50 -28.08
N GLU A 339 5.41 -1.35 -27.30
CA GLU A 339 4.22 -2.19 -27.39
C GLU A 339 3.53 -1.98 -28.74
N THR A 340 3.35 -3.07 -29.52
CA THR A 340 2.59 -3.05 -30.77
C THR A 340 1.10 -3.24 -30.53
N GLU A 341 0.28 -3.09 -31.59
CA GLU A 341 -1.15 -3.33 -31.49
C GLU A 341 -1.46 -4.81 -31.24
N GLU A 342 -0.76 -5.72 -31.91
CA GLU A 342 -0.92 -7.16 -31.73
C GLU A 342 -0.59 -7.58 -30.30
N GLN A 343 0.46 -7.01 -29.71
CA GLN A 343 0.85 -7.28 -28.32
C GLN A 343 -0.19 -6.74 -27.32
N PHE A 344 -0.79 -5.60 -27.61
CA PHE A 344 -1.92 -5.09 -26.84
C PHE A 344 -3.14 -6.01 -26.93
N GLN A 345 -3.48 -6.54 -28.12
CA GLN A 345 -4.57 -7.50 -28.29
C GLN A 345 -4.33 -8.80 -27.50
N ASP A 346 -3.07 -9.25 -27.34
CA ASP A 346 -2.72 -10.35 -26.44
C ASP A 346 -3.13 -10.06 -24.99
N THR A 347 -2.97 -8.81 -24.55
CA THR A 347 -3.43 -8.39 -23.21
C THR A 347 -4.94 -8.45 -23.07
N LEU A 348 -5.70 -7.97 -24.05
CA LEU A 348 -7.16 -8.06 -24.04
C LEU A 348 -7.64 -9.52 -24.04
N SER A 349 -6.97 -10.38 -24.83
CA SER A 349 -7.30 -11.80 -24.88
C SER A 349 -7.05 -12.50 -23.54
N LEU A 350 -5.94 -12.16 -22.86
CA LEU A 350 -5.66 -12.69 -21.51
C LEU A 350 -6.72 -12.24 -20.49
N VAL A 351 -7.14 -10.99 -20.53
CA VAL A 351 -8.17 -10.46 -19.61
C VAL A 351 -9.49 -11.20 -19.80
N ARG A 352 -9.88 -11.49 -21.05
CA ARG A 352 -11.09 -12.30 -21.35
C ARG A 352 -10.96 -13.75 -20.89
N GLU A 353 -9.78 -14.35 -21.06
CA GLU A 353 -9.50 -15.74 -20.66
C GLU A 353 -9.50 -15.91 -19.15
N VAL A 354 -8.86 -15.00 -18.43
CA VAL A 354 -8.81 -15.04 -16.95
C VAL A 354 -10.14 -14.61 -16.33
N GLY A 355 -10.78 -13.54 -16.84
CA GLY A 355 -12.03 -13.02 -16.28
C GLY A 355 -11.87 -12.54 -14.83
N TYR A 356 -11.05 -11.50 -14.63
CA TYR A 356 -10.78 -10.94 -13.30
C TYR A 356 -12.02 -10.31 -12.67
N ASP A 357 -12.10 -10.40 -11.34
CA ASP A 357 -13.12 -9.72 -10.54
C ASP A 357 -12.91 -8.20 -10.54
N SER A 358 -11.65 -7.77 -10.56
CA SER A 358 -11.27 -6.37 -10.73
C SER A 358 -9.86 -6.27 -11.31
N ALA A 359 -9.56 -5.18 -12.02
CA ALA A 359 -8.22 -4.87 -12.47
C ALA A 359 -7.92 -3.38 -12.26
N PHE A 360 -6.73 -3.11 -11.75
CA PHE A 360 -6.16 -1.77 -11.75
C PHE A 360 -5.39 -1.57 -13.05
N THR A 361 -5.84 -0.63 -13.86
CA THR A 361 -5.30 -0.39 -15.19
C THR A 361 -4.56 0.94 -15.26
N PHE A 362 -3.39 0.95 -15.89
CA PHE A 362 -2.52 2.10 -15.93
C PHE A 362 -2.01 2.33 -17.36
N ILE A 363 -1.89 3.59 -17.75
CA ILE A 363 -1.01 3.97 -18.86
C ILE A 363 0.41 4.02 -18.30
N TYR A 364 1.37 3.43 -19.03
CA TYR A 364 2.78 3.53 -18.66
C TYR A 364 3.19 5.01 -18.51
N SER A 365 3.83 5.34 -17.42
CA SER A 365 4.38 6.67 -17.14
C SER A 365 5.86 6.54 -16.81
N PRO A 366 6.76 7.16 -17.57
CA PRO A 366 8.20 7.05 -17.32
C PRO A 366 8.56 7.62 -15.96
N ARG A 367 9.39 6.86 -15.21
CA ARG A 367 9.94 7.26 -13.90
C ARG A 367 11.42 7.47 -14.03
N THR A 368 11.90 8.64 -13.62
CA THR A 368 13.34 8.97 -13.65
C THR A 368 14.15 7.90 -12.91
N GLY A 369 15.20 7.41 -13.55
CA GLY A 369 16.07 6.37 -13.00
C GLY A 369 15.69 4.94 -13.36
N THR A 370 14.46 4.67 -13.83
CA THR A 370 14.02 3.32 -14.23
C THR A 370 14.54 2.92 -15.60
N GLY A 371 14.67 1.61 -15.84
CA GLY A 371 15.12 1.09 -17.13
C GLY A 371 14.18 1.45 -18.29
N ALA A 372 12.87 1.33 -18.08
CA ALA A 372 11.89 1.59 -19.12
C ALA A 372 11.81 3.07 -19.54
N ALA A 373 12.17 4.00 -18.67
CA ALA A 373 12.23 5.43 -19.00
C ALA A 373 13.30 5.75 -20.07
N LYS A 374 14.33 4.88 -20.18
CA LYS A 374 15.42 5.02 -21.15
C LYS A 374 15.21 4.20 -22.43
N MET A 375 14.13 3.41 -22.51
CA MET A 375 13.85 2.58 -23.67
C MET A 375 13.42 3.46 -24.86
N PRO A 376 13.86 3.13 -26.08
CA PRO A 376 13.34 3.78 -27.30
C PRO A 376 11.89 3.37 -27.56
N ASN A 377 11.28 4.00 -28.56
CA ASN A 377 9.94 3.68 -29.05
C ASN A 377 8.86 3.84 -27.95
N GLN A 378 8.89 4.96 -27.24
CA GLN A 378 7.80 5.34 -26.33
C GLN A 378 6.49 5.40 -27.12
N VAL A 379 5.42 4.80 -26.59
CA VAL A 379 4.11 4.78 -27.25
C VAL A 379 3.48 6.16 -27.14
N PRO A 380 2.95 6.72 -28.24
CA PRO A 380 2.26 8.02 -28.23
C PRO A 380 1.08 8.04 -27.25
N GLU A 381 0.80 9.22 -26.68
CA GLU A 381 -0.23 9.41 -25.65
C GLU A 381 -1.64 9.08 -26.18
N ASP A 382 -1.95 9.47 -27.43
CA ASP A 382 -3.23 9.17 -28.08
C ASP A 382 -3.46 7.67 -28.26
N VAL A 383 -2.41 6.92 -28.63
CA VAL A 383 -2.44 5.45 -28.74
C VAL A 383 -2.66 4.82 -27.38
N SER A 384 -1.91 5.25 -26.36
CA SER A 384 -2.05 4.74 -24.99
C SER A 384 -3.43 5.06 -24.41
N SER A 385 -3.96 6.25 -24.69
CA SER A 385 -5.31 6.68 -24.28
C SER A 385 -6.40 5.85 -24.94
N ARG A 386 -6.26 5.51 -26.20
CA ARG A 386 -7.19 4.60 -26.89
C ARG A 386 -7.14 3.20 -26.29
N ARG A 387 -5.93 2.65 -26.09
CA ARG A 387 -5.72 1.31 -25.52
C ARG A 387 -6.30 1.16 -24.11
N ILE A 388 -6.12 2.15 -23.24
CA ILE A 388 -6.68 2.08 -21.89
C ILE A 388 -8.21 2.09 -21.93
N GLN A 389 -8.85 2.85 -22.81
CA GLN A 389 -10.30 2.87 -22.96
C GLN A 389 -10.85 1.54 -23.47
N GLU A 390 -10.15 0.89 -24.39
CA GLU A 390 -10.52 -0.44 -24.89
C GLU A 390 -10.36 -1.51 -23.79
N LEU A 391 -9.24 -1.49 -23.06
CA LEU A 391 -9.01 -2.38 -21.93
C LEU A 391 -10.07 -2.25 -20.84
N LEU A 392 -10.46 -1.01 -20.50
CA LEU A 392 -11.51 -0.74 -19.50
C LEU A 392 -12.84 -1.35 -19.90
N LYS A 393 -13.24 -1.27 -21.18
CA LYS A 393 -14.48 -1.90 -21.69
C LYS A 393 -14.44 -3.42 -21.54
N VAL A 394 -13.32 -4.04 -21.93
CA VAL A 394 -13.15 -5.49 -21.82
C VAL A 394 -13.19 -5.93 -20.36
N GLN A 395 -12.51 -5.21 -19.49
CA GLN A 395 -12.48 -5.53 -18.05
C GLN A 395 -13.87 -5.34 -17.42
N GLU A 396 -14.62 -4.31 -17.77
CA GLU A 396 -15.97 -4.08 -17.30
C GLU A 396 -16.92 -5.24 -17.69
N GLU A 397 -16.80 -5.77 -18.91
CA GLU A 397 -17.56 -6.94 -19.34
C GLU A 397 -17.21 -8.19 -18.53
N CYS A 398 -15.91 -8.42 -18.29
CA CYS A 398 -15.44 -9.54 -17.48
C CYS A 398 -15.93 -9.43 -16.04
N GLN A 399 -15.82 -8.24 -15.45
CA GLN A 399 -16.25 -7.97 -14.08
C GLN A 399 -17.76 -8.16 -13.90
N LYS A 400 -18.57 -7.66 -14.82
CA LYS A 400 -20.04 -7.89 -14.79
C LYS A 400 -20.40 -9.37 -14.79
N LYS A 401 -19.64 -10.22 -15.51
CA LYS A 401 -19.82 -11.67 -15.50
C LYS A 401 -19.36 -12.27 -14.17
N ALA A 402 -18.18 -11.86 -13.69
CA ALA A 402 -17.61 -12.36 -12.47
C ALA A 402 -18.49 -12.05 -11.24
N LEU A 403 -19.03 -10.85 -11.12
CA LEU A 403 -19.89 -10.44 -10.01
C LEU A 403 -21.22 -11.22 -9.94
N LYS A 404 -21.74 -11.69 -11.08
CA LYS A 404 -22.99 -12.46 -11.11
C LYS A 404 -22.92 -13.76 -10.31
N ARG A 405 -21.71 -14.36 -10.15
CA ARG A 405 -21.56 -15.62 -9.39
C ARG A 405 -21.86 -15.46 -7.90
N PHE A 406 -21.80 -14.23 -7.39
CA PHE A 406 -22.08 -13.94 -5.98
C PHE A 406 -23.57 -13.72 -5.69
N ILE A 407 -24.41 -13.48 -6.71
CA ILE A 407 -25.84 -13.25 -6.50
C ILE A 407 -26.49 -14.54 -5.98
N GLY A 408 -27.13 -14.45 -4.82
CA GLY A 408 -27.76 -15.57 -4.12
C GLY A 408 -26.84 -16.26 -3.10
N THR A 409 -25.53 -15.90 -3.04
CA THR A 409 -24.60 -16.41 -2.02
C THR A 409 -24.68 -15.59 -0.73
N GLU A 410 -24.10 -16.13 0.32
CA GLU A 410 -23.88 -15.45 1.60
C GLU A 410 -22.46 -14.94 1.68
N GLU A 411 -22.28 -13.72 2.20
CA GLU A 411 -20.99 -13.08 2.44
C GLU A 411 -20.88 -12.61 3.90
N GLU A 412 -19.70 -12.77 4.48
CA GLU A 412 -19.31 -12.12 5.72
C GLU A 412 -18.62 -10.79 5.41
N VAL A 413 -19.24 -9.69 5.80
CA VAL A 413 -18.78 -8.33 5.49
C VAL A 413 -18.27 -7.67 6.75
N LEU A 414 -17.00 -7.26 6.77
CA LEU A 414 -16.50 -6.34 7.78
C LEU A 414 -16.94 -4.93 7.39
N VAL A 415 -17.82 -4.35 8.20
CA VAL A 415 -18.42 -3.03 7.93
C VAL A 415 -17.42 -1.93 8.24
N GLU A 416 -17.16 -1.07 7.26
CA GLU A 416 -16.18 0.02 7.37
C GLU A 416 -16.79 1.38 7.69
N GLY A 417 -18.09 1.55 7.43
CA GLY A 417 -18.82 2.79 7.66
C GLY A 417 -20.06 2.91 6.80
N PHE A 418 -20.68 4.08 6.84
CA PHE A 418 -21.80 4.39 5.96
C PHE A 418 -21.38 4.48 4.49
N SER A 419 -22.29 4.07 3.60
CA SER A 419 -22.11 4.22 2.16
C SER A 419 -22.03 5.72 1.79
N ARG A 420 -21.10 6.09 0.92
CA ARG A 420 -20.99 7.49 0.45
C ARG A 420 -22.22 8.01 -0.30
N ARG A 421 -23.18 7.12 -0.63
CA ARG A 421 -24.34 7.44 -1.46
C ARG A 421 -25.67 7.25 -0.73
N SER A 422 -25.64 6.85 0.52
CA SER A 422 -26.83 6.54 1.33
C SER A 422 -26.52 6.70 2.80
N ASP A 423 -27.40 7.37 3.52
CA ASP A 423 -27.30 7.52 4.98
C ASP A 423 -27.96 6.36 5.75
N THR A 424 -28.59 5.42 5.03
CA THR A 424 -29.26 4.25 5.59
C THR A 424 -28.55 2.94 5.28
N ASP A 425 -27.52 2.99 4.40
CA ASP A 425 -26.78 1.80 4.02
C ASP A 425 -25.37 1.89 4.58
N VAL A 426 -24.88 0.78 5.07
CA VAL A 426 -23.46 0.58 5.43
C VAL A 426 -22.71 -0.10 4.30
N SER A 427 -21.40 0.07 4.28
CA SER A 427 -20.51 -0.49 3.29
C SER A 427 -19.30 -1.13 3.95
N GLY A 428 -18.83 -2.23 3.39
CA GLY A 428 -17.63 -2.92 3.85
C GLY A 428 -17.07 -3.85 2.78
N HIS A 429 -16.13 -4.70 3.15
CA HIS A 429 -15.53 -5.69 2.26
C HIS A 429 -15.92 -7.11 2.65
N GLY A 430 -16.43 -7.87 1.67
CA GLY A 430 -16.70 -9.30 1.78
C GLY A 430 -15.43 -10.15 1.80
N LEU A 431 -15.58 -11.46 1.93
CA LEU A 431 -14.49 -12.44 1.98
C LEU A 431 -13.61 -12.40 0.71
N HIS A 432 -14.21 -12.13 -0.43
CA HIS A 432 -13.53 -12.15 -1.74
C HIS A 432 -12.92 -10.78 -2.14
N GLY A 433 -12.85 -9.84 -1.19
CA GLY A 433 -12.29 -8.51 -1.41
C GLY A 433 -13.18 -7.56 -2.22
N LEU A 434 -14.45 -7.90 -2.40
CA LEU A 434 -15.42 -7.07 -3.08
C LEU A 434 -16.15 -6.16 -2.08
N SER A 435 -16.42 -4.93 -2.49
CA SER A 435 -17.26 -4.03 -1.70
C SER A 435 -18.71 -4.53 -1.69
N VAL A 436 -19.31 -4.52 -0.51
CA VAL A 436 -20.72 -4.90 -0.30
C VAL A 436 -21.41 -3.73 0.39
N THR A 437 -22.60 -3.37 -0.11
CA THR A 437 -23.45 -2.33 0.49
C THR A 437 -24.80 -2.95 0.84
N PHE A 438 -25.31 -2.69 2.05
CA PHE A 438 -26.59 -3.21 2.53
C PHE A 438 -27.17 -2.28 3.60
N PRO A 439 -28.51 -2.34 3.88
CA PRO A 439 -29.12 -1.56 4.94
C PRO A 439 -28.51 -1.89 6.32
N GLY A 440 -28.10 -0.86 7.06
CA GLY A 440 -27.45 -1.06 8.36
C GLY A 440 -27.41 0.23 9.20
N THR A 441 -26.80 0.14 10.37
CA THR A 441 -26.76 1.20 11.38
C THR A 441 -25.34 1.46 11.85
N GLU A 442 -25.13 2.51 12.61
CA GLU A 442 -23.83 2.86 13.18
C GLU A 442 -23.24 1.74 14.06
N SER A 443 -24.10 0.96 14.74
CA SER A 443 -23.69 -0.18 15.55
C SER A 443 -23.10 -1.35 14.73
N ASP A 444 -23.29 -1.35 13.42
CA ASP A 444 -22.69 -2.36 12.54
C ASP A 444 -21.25 -2.01 12.14
N VAL A 445 -20.85 -0.76 12.31
CA VAL A 445 -19.48 -0.29 11.93
C VAL A 445 -18.45 -0.98 12.81
N GLY A 446 -17.46 -1.60 12.17
CA GLY A 446 -16.46 -2.43 12.83
C GLY A 446 -16.91 -3.86 13.16
N GLU A 447 -18.16 -4.25 12.82
CA GLU A 447 -18.66 -5.60 13.01
C GLU A 447 -18.57 -6.43 11.73
N ILE A 448 -18.48 -7.76 11.90
CA ILE A 448 -18.61 -8.72 10.80
C ILE A 448 -20.07 -9.13 10.70
N VAL A 449 -20.74 -8.74 9.62
CA VAL A 449 -22.17 -8.96 9.40
C VAL A 449 -22.35 -9.96 8.27
N ARG A 450 -23.23 -10.96 8.46
CA ARG A 450 -23.62 -11.90 7.40
C ARG A 450 -24.73 -11.29 6.56
N VAL A 451 -24.53 -11.31 5.25
CA VAL A 451 -25.46 -10.76 4.28
C VAL A 451 -25.69 -11.73 3.11
N LYS A 452 -26.91 -11.80 2.63
CA LYS A 452 -27.24 -12.48 1.38
C LYS A 452 -27.09 -11.49 0.24
N ILE A 453 -26.30 -11.85 -0.76
CA ILE A 453 -26.10 -11.00 -1.94
C ILE A 453 -27.31 -11.09 -2.86
N VAL A 454 -28.00 -9.99 -3.07
CA VAL A 454 -29.22 -9.88 -3.89
C VAL A 454 -28.99 -9.23 -5.23
N GLY A 455 -27.84 -8.57 -5.41
CA GLY A 455 -27.52 -7.90 -6.67
C GLY A 455 -26.06 -7.43 -6.78
N ALA A 456 -25.73 -6.93 -7.95
CA ALA A 456 -24.43 -6.32 -8.23
C ALA A 456 -24.61 -5.11 -9.14
N LYS A 457 -23.99 -4.00 -8.79
CA LYS A 457 -24.02 -2.77 -9.61
C LYS A 457 -22.65 -2.11 -9.62
N ASN A 458 -22.15 -1.81 -10.81
CA ASN A 458 -20.78 -1.35 -11.00
C ASN A 458 -19.78 -2.34 -10.34
N ASN A 459 -18.95 -1.90 -9.42
CA ASN A 459 -17.95 -2.72 -8.73
C ASN A 459 -18.40 -3.11 -7.30
N THR A 460 -19.69 -3.04 -6.99
CA THR A 460 -20.22 -3.22 -5.64
C THR A 460 -21.33 -4.25 -5.67
N LEU A 461 -21.31 -5.17 -4.74
CA LEU A 461 -22.40 -6.09 -4.43
C LEU A 461 -23.44 -5.40 -3.54
N THR A 462 -24.71 -5.73 -3.73
CA THR A 462 -25.79 -5.31 -2.83
C THR A 462 -26.31 -6.50 -2.07
N GLY A 463 -26.52 -6.36 -0.76
CA GLY A 463 -26.91 -7.43 0.12
C GLY A 463 -28.10 -7.07 0.99
N GLU A 464 -28.66 -8.11 1.62
CA GLU A 464 -29.65 -8.04 2.69
C GLU A 464 -29.12 -8.78 3.91
N ARG A 465 -29.28 -8.22 5.09
CA ARG A 465 -28.83 -8.83 6.35
C ARG A 465 -29.59 -10.13 6.62
N ILE A 466 -28.90 -11.18 7.11
CA ILE A 466 -29.45 -12.48 7.48
C ILE A 466 -29.13 -12.85 8.92
#